data_94128f7e689ad55bd08ebc22121aab6b
#
_entry.id   94128f7e689ad55bd08ebc22121aab6b
#
_cell.length_a   1.000
_cell.length_b   1.000
_cell.length_c   1.000
_cell.angle_alpha   90.00
_cell.angle_beta   90.00
_cell.angle_gamma   90.00
#
_symmetry.space_group_name_H-M   'P 1'
#
loop_
_entity.id
_entity.type
_entity.pdbx_description
1 polymer ?
#
loop_
_entity_poly.entity_id
_entity_poly.type
_entity_poly.pdbx_seq_one_letter_code
_entity_poly.pdbx_strand_id
1 'polypeptide(L)'
;MFDSISDKFSGIMRTLAGKSKLSEKNIQDAVEEIKVALLDADVNLRVVRRFINGTMEDAMGEKVLKSIDPGQQFVKIVYDRMVALLGDEDNQKLLLKGPDTTTVILMMGLQGSGKTTTSAKLAQRLKKDGRRPMLVAADLVRPAAILQLQVLGESVGVPVFTIEGEKNPVKVASAALKLAKKEQRDVLIVDTSGRMHLDETLMAEIARIKDALKPDETLFVADAMTGQNAVTIAQEFDQKVGITGVVLSKFDSDTRGGAALSLRSVVGKPIKFIGVGEKIEDLEPFYPERIASRILGMGDVVSLVEKAQETISEADALKMQEKMAKNTFDLQDYLDQLNRMDKMGSMGQILDMIPGAKGQISEDDFDKQEIIREKAIICSMTYAERTNYRIMGPTRRKRIAFGSGTSLSDVNRLIKKFEKMRLTMRKLAKNKKYQAAMLKQMGM
;
A
#
# COMPACT_ATOMS: atom_id res chain seq x y z
N MET A 1 -6.99 5.08 5.19
CA MET A 1 -5.70 4.77 5.87
C MET A 1 -5.22 6.00 6.62
N PHE A 2 -4.96 5.91 7.91
CA PHE A 2 -4.55 7.06 8.77
C PHE A 2 -5.52 8.23 8.89
N ASP A 3 -6.79 8.11 8.51
CA ASP A 3 -7.70 9.27 8.38
C ASP A 3 -7.81 10.08 9.66
N SER A 4 -8.03 9.41 10.79
CA SER A 4 -8.19 10.07 12.10
C SER A 4 -6.93 10.83 12.54
N ILE A 5 -5.75 10.24 12.40
CA ILE A 5 -4.49 10.87 12.82
C ILE A 5 -4.04 11.94 11.82
N SER A 6 -4.18 11.67 10.51
CA SER A 6 -3.78 12.58 9.44
C SER A 6 -4.59 13.87 9.46
N ASP A 7 -5.90 13.81 9.73
CA ASP A 7 -6.74 15.01 9.81
C ASP A 7 -6.34 15.90 10.97
N LYS A 8 -6.05 15.31 12.15
CA LYS A 8 -5.56 16.05 13.32
C LYS A 8 -4.21 16.71 13.05
N PHE A 9 -3.24 15.94 12.52
CA PHE A 9 -1.93 16.48 12.18
C PHE A 9 -1.99 17.56 11.11
N SER A 10 -2.78 17.36 10.05
CA SER A 10 -2.95 18.37 8.98
C SER A 10 -3.48 19.69 9.54
N GLY A 11 -4.42 19.64 10.49
CA GLY A 11 -4.94 20.82 11.18
C GLY A 11 -3.86 21.58 11.95
N ILE A 12 -3.11 20.86 12.77
CA ILE A 12 -1.99 21.40 13.58
C ILE A 12 -0.93 22.01 12.64
N MET A 13 -0.50 21.27 11.62
CA MET A 13 0.56 21.69 10.70
C MET A 13 0.15 22.94 9.91
N ARG A 14 -1.10 23.01 9.39
CA ARG A 14 -1.59 24.20 8.68
C ARG A 14 -1.62 25.44 9.59
N THR A 15 -2.07 25.27 10.84
CA THR A 15 -2.16 26.36 11.80
C THR A 15 -0.77 26.95 12.11
N LEU A 16 0.26 26.12 12.14
CA LEU A 16 1.64 26.54 12.46
C LEU A 16 2.39 27.01 11.21
N ALA A 17 2.27 26.32 10.09
CA ALA A 17 2.94 26.67 8.84
C ALA A 17 2.59 28.09 8.34
N GLY A 18 1.38 28.59 8.65
CA GLY A 18 0.98 29.94 8.30
C GLY A 18 1.48 31.06 9.23
N LYS A 19 2.21 30.71 10.32
CA LYS A 19 2.66 31.71 11.30
C LYS A 19 4.09 32.18 10.98
N SER A 20 4.24 33.46 10.72
CA SER A 20 5.55 34.12 10.51
C SER A 20 6.38 34.29 11.79
N LYS A 21 5.75 34.11 12.96
CA LYS A 21 6.40 34.11 14.29
C LYS A 21 5.79 33.01 15.14
N LEU A 22 6.62 32.20 15.75
CA LEU A 22 6.24 31.21 16.75
C LEU A 22 6.71 31.66 18.13
N SER A 23 5.82 31.62 19.11
CA SER A 23 6.19 31.74 20.52
C SER A 23 6.42 30.35 21.12
N GLU A 24 7.15 30.25 22.20
CA GLU A 24 7.31 29.01 22.97
C GLU A 24 5.95 28.40 23.34
N LYS A 25 4.97 29.23 23.70
CA LYS A 25 3.62 28.79 24.00
C LYS A 25 2.95 28.14 22.80
N ASN A 26 3.10 28.71 21.59
CA ASN A 26 2.54 28.10 20.38
C ASN A 26 3.12 26.70 20.09
N ILE A 27 4.42 26.52 20.35
CA ILE A 27 5.10 25.22 20.21
C ILE A 27 4.59 24.24 21.26
N GLN A 28 4.46 24.66 22.52
CA GLN A 28 3.93 23.83 23.60
C GLN A 28 2.49 23.37 23.33
N ASP A 29 1.61 24.30 22.92
CA ASP A 29 0.23 23.99 22.60
C ASP A 29 0.16 22.94 21.44
N ALA A 30 0.94 23.16 20.38
CA ALA A 30 0.96 22.23 19.23
C ALA A 30 1.52 20.85 19.59
N VAL A 31 2.57 20.79 20.40
CA VAL A 31 3.15 19.52 20.85
C VAL A 31 2.17 18.75 21.75
N GLU A 32 1.38 19.44 22.57
CA GLU A 32 0.33 18.79 23.36
C GLU A 32 -0.80 18.27 22.48
N GLU A 33 -1.23 19.02 21.44
CA GLU A 33 -2.19 18.52 20.45
C GLU A 33 -1.66 17.29 19.69
N ILE A 34 -0.38 17.28 19.28
CA ILE A 34 0.29 16.14 18.67
C ILE A 34 0.28 14.92 19.61
N LYS A 35 0.56 15.14 20.89
CA LYS A 35 0.52 14.07 21.89
C LYS A 35 -0.86 13.44 22.01
N VAL A 36 -1.91 14.27 22.06
CA VAL A 36 -3.30 13.76 22.10
C VAL A 36 -3.60 12.99 20.81
N ALA A 37 -3.23 13.50 19.63
CA ALA A 37 -3.44 12.81 18.36
C ALA A 37 -2.78 11.43 18.29
N LEU A 38 -1.53 11.30 18.81
CA LEU A 38 -0.81 10.03 18.87
C LEU A 38 -1.44 9.04 19.86
N LEU A 39 -1.92 9.51 21.01
CA LEU A 39 -2.62 8.67 22.00
C LEU A 39 -3.96 8.17 21.47
N ASP A 40 -4.73 9.04 20.81
CA ASP A 40 -6.01 8.67 20.18
C ASP A 40 -5.82 7.67 19.03
N ALA A 41 -4.64 7.71 18.39
CA ALA A 41 -4.23 6.74 17.39
C ALA A 41 -3.75 5.40 17.97
N ASP A 42 -3.87 5.18 19.28
CA ASP A 42 -3.41 3.97 19.97
C ASP A 42 -1.87 3.75 19.89
N VAL A 43 -1.09 4.84 19.84
CA VAL A 43 0.37 4.74 19.92
C VAL A 43 0.80 4.49 21.37
N ASN A 44 1.78 3.60 21.55
CA ASN A 44 2.30 3.24 22.86
C ASN A 44 2.80 4.47 23.64
N LEU A 45 2.38 4.61 24.89
CA LEU A 45 2.68 5.79 25.72
C LEU A 45 4.18 6.10 25.86
N ARG A 46 5.05 5.08 25.91
CA ARG A 46 6.50 5.28 25.97
C ARG A 46 7.03 5.88 24.66
N VAL A 47 6.46 5.47 23.55
CA VAL A 47 6.78 5.97 22.20
C VAL A 47 6.35 7.42 22.08
N VAL A 48 5.11 7.72 22.49
CA VAL A 48 4.57 9.09 22.49
C VAL A 48 5.46 10.01 23.34
N ARG A 49 5.78 9.63 24.58
CA ARG A 49 6.66 10.45 25.44
C ARG A 49 8.02 10.74 24.82
N ARG A 50 8.65 9.72 24.22
CA ARG A 50 9.96 9.90 23.55
C ARG A 50 9.85 10.86 22.37
N PHE A 51 8.82 10.70 21.54
CA PHE A 51 8.56 11.56 20.39
C PHE A 51 8.34 13.02 20.80
N ILE A 52 7.44 13.24 21.77
CA ILE A 52 7.10 14.57 22.29
C ILE A 52 8.31 15.27 22.92
N ASN A 53 9.06 14.58 23.78
CA ASN A 53 10.22 15.18 24.43
C ASN A 53 11.28 15.57 23.39
N GLY A 54 11.59 14.70 22.42
CA GLY A 54 12.55 15.02 21.37
C GLY A 54 12.07 16.14 20.44
N THR A 55 10.79 16.16 20.09
CA THR A 55 10.20 17.24 19.27
C THR A 55 10.27 18.59 20.02
N MET A 56 9.96 18.59 21.32
CA MET A 56 10.05 19.79 22.15
C MET A 56 11.49 20.31 22.24
N GLU A 57 12.46 19.43 22.50
CA GLU A 57 13.86 19.77 22.59
C GLU A 57 14.36 20.42 21.29
N ASP A 58 14.07 19.83 20.13
CA ASP A 58 14.48 20.38 18.84
C ASP A 58 13.75 21.68 18.50
N ALA A 59 12.46 21.79 18.84
CA ALA A 59 11.61 22.93 18.48
C ALA A 59 11.87 24.17 19.36
N MET A 60 12.29 23.99 20.61
CA MET A 60 12.62 25.10 21.54
C MET A 60 14.00 25.68 21.27
N GLY A 61 14.79 25.13 20.36
CA GLY A 61 16.10 25.65 20.01
C GLY A 61 16.03 27.04 19.39
N GLU A 62 17.04 27.90 19.71
CA GLU A 62 17.16 29.27 19.18
C GLU A 62 17.10 29.34 17.65
N LYS A 63 17.57 28.30 16.96
CA LYS A 63 17.57 28.19 15.49
C LYS A 63 16.16 28.22 14.91
N VAL A 64 15.19 27.66 15.61
CA VAL A 64 13.77 27.61 15.17
C VAL A 64 13.10 28.95 15.45
N LEU A 65 13.22 29.46 16.68
CA LEU A 65 12.58 30.71 17.11
C LEU A 65 13.09 31.95 16.37
N LYS A 66 14.34 31.91 15.91
CA LYS A 66 15.00 32.98 15.15
C LYS A 66 15.00 32.73 13.63
N SER A 67 14.33 31.66 13.14
CA SER A 67 14.24 31.33 11.73
C SER A 67 13.40 32.37 10.95
N ILE A 68 13.68 32.51 9.65
CA ILE A 68 12.87 33.34 8.74
C ILE A 68 11.44 32.74 8.59
N ASP A 69 11.31 31.41 8.67
CA ASP A 69 10.03 30.69 8.62
C ASP A 69 9.98 29.64 9.75
N PRO A 70 9.65 30.06 10.98
CA PRO A 70 9.62 29.15 12.12
C PRO A 70 8.55 28.07 12.01
N GLY A 71 7.43 28.36 11.32
CA GLY A 71 6.35 27.42 11.11
C GLY A 71 6.77 26.23 10.25
N GLN A 72 7.42 26.50 9.13
CA GLN A 72 7.96 25.45 8.24
C GLN A 72 9.07 24.65 8.94
N GLN A 73 9.89 25.31 9.72
CA GLN A 73 10.94 24.65 10.49
C GLN A 73 10.39 23.67 11.52
N PHE A 74 9.31 24.05 12.22
CA PHE A 74 8.62 23.15 13.15
C PHE A 74 8.01 21.93 12.43
N VAL A 75 7.33 22.14 11.30
CA VAL A 75 6.78 21.06 10.47
C VAL A 75 7.88 20.08 10.07
N LYS A 76 9.04 20.61 9.64
CA LYS A 76 10.19 19.78 9.30
C LYS A 76 10.71 18.95 10.47
N ILE A 77 10.81 19.52 11.67
CA ILE A 77 11.24 18.80 12.88
C ILE A 77 10.28 17.65 13.18
N VAL A 78 8.98 17.89 13.15
CA VAL A 78 7.97 16.84 13.38
C VAL A 78 8.10 15.73 12.34
N TYR A 79 8.29 16.10 11.07
CA TYR A 79 8.50 15.15 9.98
C TYR A 79 9.76 14.30 10.19
N ASP A 80 10.91 14.94 10.41
CA ASP A 80 12.19 14.25 10.62
C ASP A 80 12.14 13.29 11.82
N ARG A 81 11.47 13.71 12.92
CA ARG A 81 11.22 12.87 14.09
C ARG A 81 10.29 11.70 13.80
N MET A 82 9.26 11.90 12.96
CA MET A 82 8.35 10.84 12.56
C MET A 82 9.09 9.80 11.70
N VAL A 83 9.92 10.24 10.75
CA VAL A 83 10.74 9.34 9.93
C VAL A 83 11.71 8.54 10.82
N ALA A 84 12.42 9.21 11.73
CA ALA A 84 13.33 8.54 12.66
C ALA A 84 12.64 7.50 13.55
N LEU A 85 11.37 7.75 13.93
CA LEU A 85 10.56 6.81 14.71
C LEU A 85 10.19 5.57 13.89
N LEU A 86 9.90 5.73 12.61
CA LEU A 86 9.55 4.66 11.67
C LEU A 86 10.77 3.87 11.19
N GLY A 87 11.98 4.44 11.27
CA GLY A 87 13.26 3.80 10.99
C GLY A 87 13.90 4.19 9.66
N ASP A 88 15.08 3.63 9.37
CA ASP A 88 15.85 3.90 8.15
C ASP A 88 15.46 2.96 7.01
N GLU A 89 15.45 3.46 5.77
CA GLU A 89 15.12 2.69 4.56
C GLU A 89 16.04 1.48 4.32
N ASP A 90 17.33 1.60 4.61
CA ASP A 90 18.31 0.54 4.31
C ASP A 90 18.09 -0.74 5.09
N ASN A 91 17.51 -0.66 6.29
CA ASN A 91 17.20 -1.81 7.13
C ASN A 91 15.90 -2.54 6.75
N GLN A 92 15.13 -2.00 5.81
CA GLN A 92 13.79 -2.53 5.47
C GLN A 92 13.80 -3.49 4.29
N LYS A 93 14.88 -3.51 3.52
CA LYS A 93 15.03 -4.44 2.40
C LYS A 93 15.12 -5.89 2.91
N LEU A 94 14.59 -6.83 2.12
CA LEU A 94 14.82 -8.25 2.39
C LEU A 94 16.29 -8.60 2.20
N LEU A 95 16.81 -9.43 3.10
CA LEU A 95 18.14 -10.01 2.98
C LEU A 95 18.11 -11.19 1.98
N LEU A 96 18.14 -10.86 0.69
CA LEU A 96 18.14 -11.86 -0.38
C LEU A 96 19.57 -12.23 -0.77
N LYS A 97 19.83 -13.53 -0.84
CA LYS A 97 21.08 -14.06 -1.40
C LYS A 97 21.13 -13.92 -2.92
N GLY A 98 22.28 -14.18 -3.49
CA GLY A 98 22.44 -14.26 -4.94
C GLY A 98 21.54 -15.34 -5.58
N PRO A 99 21.29 -15.26 -6.90
CA PRO A 99 20.33 -16.14 -7.60
C PRO A 99 20.73 -17.61 -7.63
N ASP A 100 21.98 -17.94 -7.30
CA ASP A 100 22.48 -19.32 -7.24
C ASP A 100 22.34 -19.94 -5.83
N THR A 101 21.85 -19.19 -4.87
CA THR A 101 21.71 -19.65 -3.48
C THR A 101 20.28 -19.42 -2.99
N THR A 102 19.66 -20.47 -2.43
CA THR A 102 18.30 -20.36 -1.89
C THR A 102 18.26 -19.50 -0.64
N THR A 103 17.55 -18.40 -0.69
CA THR A 103 17.16 -17.59 0.46
C THR A 103 15.95 -18.23 1.13
N VAL A 104 15.99 -18.45 2.43
CA VAL A 104 14.89 -19.03 3.20
C VAL A 104 14.18 -17.94 4.01
N ILE A 105 12.90 -17.78 3.77
CA ILE A 105 12.04 -16.83 4.48
C ILE A 105 11.02 -17.62 5.30
N LEU A 106 11.02 -17.44 6.61
CA LEU A 106 10.06 -18.05 7.53
C LEU A 106 8.98 -17.06 7.90
N MET A 107 7.72 -17.39 7.56
CA MET A 107 6.56 -16.55 7.88
C MET A 107 5.94 -17.02 9.19
N MET A 108 5.81 -16.14 10.17
CA MET A 108 5.25 -16.48 11.49
C MET A 108 4.29 -15.40 11.99
N GLY A 109 3.42 -15.76 12.94
CA GLY A 109 2.40 -14.87 13.51
C GLY A 109 1.15 -15.62 13.97
N LEU A 110 0.18 -14.93 14.53
CA LEU A 110 -1.07 -15.54 15.02
C LEU A 110 -2.00 -15.98 13.87
N GLN A 111 -3.01 -16.77 14.24
CA GLN A 111 -4.09 -17.14 13.32
C GLN A 111 -4.85 -15.89 12.88
N GLY A 112 -5.18 -15.81 11.58
CA GLY A 112 -5.91 -14.67 11.01
C GLY A 112 -5.05 -13.42 10.75
N SER A 113 -3.75 -13.42 11.10
CA SER A 113 -2.85 -12.30 10.82
C SER A 113 -2.48 -12.14 9.33
N GLY A 114 -2.96 -13.02 8.46
CA GLY A 114 -2.71 -12.92 7.02
C GLY A 114 -1.42 -13.56 6.52
N LYS A 115 -0.77 -14.47 7.26
CA LYS A 115 0.48 -15.16 6.86
C LYS A 115 0.40 -15.79 5.48
N THR A 116 -0.59 -16.67 5.27
CA THR A 116 -0.77 -17.42 4.02
C THR A 116 -0.95 -16.49 2.83
N THR A 117 -1.79 -15.48 2.97
CA THR A 117 -2.01 -14.47 1.91
C THR A 117 -0.74 -13.64 1.67
N THR A 118 -0.05 -13.24 2.74
CA THR A 118 1.20 -12.47 2.65
C THR A 118 2.31 -13.30 2.00
N SER A 119 2.39 -14.61 2.30
CA SER A 119 3.34 -15.52 1.65
C SER A 119 3.16 -15.56 0.13
N ALA A 120 1.92 -15.66 -0.35
CA ALA A 120 1.62 -15.64 -1.78
C ALA A 120 1.88 -14.26 -2.43
N LYS A 121 1.50 -13.17 -1.77
CA LYS A 121 1.79 -11.81 -2.24
C LYS A 121 3.29 -11.55 -2.35
N LEU A 122 4.06 -11.98 -1.34
CA LEU A 122 5.51 -11.85 -1.35
C LEU A 122 6.15 -12.69 -2.45
N ALA A 123 5.66 -13.92 -2.65
CA ALA A 123 6.12 -14.79 -3.75
C ALA A 123 5.86 -14.15 -5.12
N GLN A 124 4.68 -13.58 -5.35
CA GLN A 124 4.36 -12.88 -6.58
C GLN A 124 5.28 -11.68 -6.81
N ARG A 125 5.51 -10.87 -5.77
CA ARG A 125 6.40 -9.72 -5.86
C ARG A 125 7.82 -10.15 -6.24
N LEU A 126 8.38 -11.12 -5.52
CA LEU A 126 9.72 -11.64 -5.82
C LEU A 126 9.82 -12.25 -7.21
N LYS A 127 8.74 -12.89 -7.70
CA LYS A 127 8.69 -13.40 -9.09
C LYS A 127 8.70 -12.24 -10.10
N LYS A 128 8.00 -11.14 -9.85
CA LYS A 128 8.08 -9.92 -10.68
C LYS A 128 9.49 -9.32 -10.69
N ASP A 129 10.19 -9.40 -9.57
CA ASP A 129 11.58 -8.96 -9.44
C ASP A 129 12.60 -9.95 -10.06
N GLY A 130 12.11 -10.94 -10.84
CA GLY A 130 12.94 -11.93 -11.57
C GLY A 130 13.45 -13.09 -10.72
N ARG A 131 12.96 -13.26 -9.49
CA ARG A 131 13.30 -14.39 -8.63
C ARG A 131 12.47 -15.64 -8.95
N ARG A 132 12.92 -16.78 -8.47
CA ARG A 132 12.27 -18.09 -8.66
C ARG A 132 11.77 -18.66 -7.33
N PRO A 133 10.71 -18.07 -6.74
CA PRO A 133 10.23 -18.49 -5.44
C PRO A 133 9.54 -19.86 -5.47
N MET A 134 9.55 -20.54 -4.31
CA MET A 134 8.75 -21.72 -3.99
C MET A 134 8.06 -21.46 -2.65
N LEU A 135 6.78 -21.78 -2.55
CA LEU A 135 5.99 -21.76 -1.32
C LEU A 135 6.00 -23.11 -0.63
N VAL A 136 5.95 -23.12 0.70
CA VAL A 136 5.89 -24.35 1.50
C VAL A 136 4.70 -24.28 2.45
N ALA A 137 3.80 -25.26 2.36
CA ALA A 137 2.67 -25.39 3.27
C ALA A 137 3.12 -26.13 4.54
N ALA A 138 3.53 -25.40 5.58
CA ALA A 138 3.92 -25.95 6.87
C ALA A 138 2.83 -25.74 7.96
N ASP A 139 1.66 -25.17 7.65
CA ASP A 139 0.46 -25.20 8.49
C ASP A 139 -0.28 -26.52 8.30
N LEU A 140 0.21 -27.57 8.96
CA LEU A 140 -0.34 -28.93 8.85
C LEU A 140 -1.52 -29.17 9.80
N VAL A 141 -1.80 -28.24 10.70
CA VAL A 141 -2.90 -28.34 11.67
C VAL A 141 -4.24 -28.06 10.98
N ARG A 142 -4.25 -27.26 9.94
CA ARG A 142 -5.46 -26.85 9.23
C ARG A 142 -5.40 -27.26 7.75
N PRO A 143 -6.09 -28.36 7.38
CA PRO A 143 -6.11 -28.81 5.98
C PRO A 143 -6.54 -27.72 4.98
N ALA A 144 -7.49 -26.87 5.38
CA ALA A 144 -7.93 -25.77 4.56
C ALA A 144 -6.82 -24.72 4.27
N ALA A 145 -5.84 -24.56 5.15
CA ALA A 145 -4.72 -23.64 4.94
C ALA A 145 -3.78 -24.15 3.85
N ILE A 146 -3.55 -25.45 3.76
CA ILE A 146 -2.75 -26.08 2.69
C ILE A 146 -3.42 -25.84 1.35
N LEU A 147 -4.72 -26.13 1.23
CA LEU A 147 -5.50 -25.89 0.02
C LEU A 147 -5.51 -24.40 -0.36
N GLN A 148 -5.68 -23.53 0.62
CA GLN A 148 -5.64 -22.08 0.39
C GLN A 148 -4.30 -21.64 -0.20
N LEU A 149 -3.17 -22.10 0.35
CA LEU A 149 -1.86 -21.77 -0.17
C LEU A 149 -1.64 -22.33 -1.59
N GLN A 150 -2.15 -23.53 -1.87
CA GLN A 150 -2.09 -24.14 -3.20
C GLN A 150 -2.85 -23.30 -4.23
N VAL A 151 -4.09 -22.91 -3.94
CA VAL A 151 -4.91 -22.05 -4.81
C VAL A 151 -4.22 -20.70 -5.06
N LEU A 152 -3.70 -20.10 -4.00
CA LEU A 152 -2.96 -18.83 -4.13
C LEU A 152 -1.68 -19.00 -4.95
N GLY A 153 -0.91 -20.07 -4.71
CA GLY A 153 0.31 -20.37 -5.46
C GLY A 153 0.02 -20.58 -6.95
N GLU A 154 -1.04 -21.30 -7.27
CA GLU A 154 -1.49 -21.51 -8.65
C GLU A 154 -1.88 -20.19 -9.31
N SER A 155 -2.65 -19.33 -8.63
CA SER A 155 -3.08 -18.03 -9.13
C SER A 155 -1.91 -17.09 -9.50
N VAL A 156 -0.79 -17.20 -8.78
CA VAL A 156 0.43 -16.41 -9.06
C VAL A 156 1.48 -17.18 -9.90
N GLY A 157 1.19 -18.45 -10.22
CA GLY A 157 2.11 -19.31 -10.96
C GLY A 157 3.41 -19.57 -10.21
N VAL A 158 3.35 -19.82 -8.91
CA VAL A 158 4.45 -20.18 -8.01
C VAL A 158 4.18 -21.57 -7.44
N PRO A 159 5.13 -22.52 -7.54
CA PRO A 159 4.93 -23.88 -7.01
C PRO A 159 4.79 -23.88 -5.50
N VAL A 160 3.89 -24.73 -5.01
CA VAL A 160 3.66 -24.97 -3.58
C VAL A 160 4.08 -26.38 -3.23
N PHE A 161 5.00 -26.50 -2.28
CA PHE A 161 5.44 -27.79 -1.78
C PHE A 161 4.63 -28.20 -0.55
N THR A 162 4.17 -29.45 -0.54
CA THR A 162 3.51 -30.12 0.58
C THR A 162 3.80 -31.60 0.54
N ILE A 163 3.63 -32.30 1.65
CA ILE A 163 3.71 -33.77 1.73
C ILE A 163 2.37 -34.26 2.29
N GLU A 164 1.63 -34.98 1.48
CA GLU A 164 0.32 -35.50 1.87
C GLU A 164 0.45 -36.46 3.06
N GLY A 165 -0.41 -36.28 4.07
CA GLY A 165 -0.44 -37.13 5.28
C GLY A 165 0.70 -36.89 6.29
N GLU A 166 1.70 -36.06 5.98
CA GLU A 166 2.76 -35.73 6.95
C GLU A 166 2.22 -34.77 8.02
N LYS A 167 2.59 -35.02 9.27
CA LYS A 167 2.17 -34.23 10.44
C LYS A 167 3.31 -33.43 11.07
N ASN A 168 4.53 -33.64 10.61
CA ASN A 168 5.70 -32.94 11.11
C ASN A 168 6.13 -31.81 10.18
N PRO A 169 5.90 -30.55 10.55
CA PRO A 169 6.21 -29.40 9.70
C PRO A 169 7.72 -29.24 9.45
N VAL A 170 8.58 -29.69 10.36
CA VAL A 170 10.03 -29.66 10.19
C VAL A 170 10.47 -30.60 9.06
N LYS A 171 9.84 -31.77 8.92
CA LYS A 171 10.13 -32.70 7.81
C LYS A 171 9.70 -32.09 6.48
N VAL A 172 8.49 -31.50 6.42
CA VAL A 172 7.99 -30.83 5.19
C VAL A 172 8.93 -29.71 4.80
N ALA A 173 9.29 -28.82 5.70
CA ALA A 173 10.14 -27.67 5.43
C ALA A 173 11.57 -28.11 5.00
N SER A 174 12.14 -29.13 5.65
CA SER A 174 13.47 -29.65 5.28
C SER A 174 13.47 -30.34 3.91
N ALA A 175 12.42 -31.07 3.58
CA ALA A 175 12.26 -31.70 2.26
C ALA A 175 12.09 -30.63 1.17
N ALA A 176 11.30 -29.59 1.44
CA ALA A 176 11.12 -28.45 0.55
C ALA A 176 12.44 -27.75 0.24
N LEU A 177 13.29 -27.53 1.25
CA LEU A 177 14.59 -26.89 1.05
C LEU A 177 15.51 -27.74 0.15
N LYS A 178 15.49 -29.08 0.31
CA LYS A 178 16.24 -30.00 -0.57
C LYS A 178 15.74 -29.92 -2.01
N LEU A 179 14.40 -29.90 -2.20
CA LEU A 179 13.80 -29.77 -3.52
C LEU A 179 14.09 -28.42 -4.15
N ALA A 180 13.94 -27.32 -3.39
CA ALA A 180 14.24 -25.98 -3.86
C ALA A 180 15.67 -25.86 -4.41
N LYS A 181 16.65 -26.41 -3.70
CA LYS A 181 18.05 -26.47 -4.16
C LYS A 181 18.19 -27.30 -5.44
N LYS A 182 17.53 -28.46 -5.53
CA LYS A 182 17.56 -29.32 -6.71
C LYS A 182 16.95 -28.64 -7.94
N GLU A 183 15.86 -27.91 -7.76
CA GLU A 183 15.15 -27.17 -8.81
C GLU A 183 15.73 -25.77 -9.06
N GLN A 184 16.83 -25.42 -8.41
CA GLN A 184 17.46 -24.10 -8.51
C GLN A 184 16.49 -22.95 -8.18
N ARG A 185 15.60 -23.16 -7.19
CA ARG A 185 14.78 -22.08 -6.64
C ARG A 185 15.64 -21.22 -5.73
N ASP A 186 15.64 -19.93 -5.97
CA ASP A 186 16.46 -18.99 -5.24
C ASP A 186 15.77 -18.35 -4.01
N VAL A 187 14.46 -18.58 -3.86
CA VAL A 187 13.70 -18.19 -2.66
C VAL A 187 12.76 -19.31 -2.22
N LEU A 188 12.79 -19.63 -0.92
CA LEU A 188 11.88 -20.55 -0.26
C LEU A 188 11.09 -19.80 0.81
N ILE A 189 9.76 -19.70 0.66
CA ILE A 189 8.89 -19.04 1.62
C ILE A 189 8.09 -20.10 2.37
N VAL A 190 8.29 -20.21 3.67
CA VAL A 190 7.66 -21.22 4.53
C VAL A 190 6.51 -20.59 5.30
N ASP A 191 5.28 -20.95 4.93
CA ASP A 191 4.06 -20.52 5.62
C ASP A 191 3.80 -21.46 6.80
N THR A 192 3.93 -20.96 8.04
CA THR A 192 3.78 -21.75 9.26
C THR A 192 2.38 -21.68 9.84
N SER A 193 2.08 -22.62 10.72
CA SER A 193 0.85 -22.60 11.51
C SER A 193 0.72 -21.32 12.33
N GLY A 194 -0.51 -20.90 12.55
CA GLY A 194 -0.86 -19.85 13.50
C GLY A 194 -1.92 -20.35 14.46
N ARG A 195 -1.79 -20.01 15.73
CA ARG A 195 -2.83 -20.27 16.75
C ARG A 195 -3.49 -18.98 17.17
N MET A 196 -4.65 -19.10 17.82
CA MET A 196 -5.40 -17.93 18.30
C MET A 196 -4.67 -17.19 19.42
N HIS A 197 -3.88 -17.92 20.21
CA HIS A 197 -3.10 -17.38 21.32
C HIS A 197 -1.65 -17.86 21.23
N LEU A 198 -0.77 -17.11 21.87
CA LEU A 198 0.61 -17.52 22.10
C LEU A 198 0.62 -18.69 23.08
N ASP A 199 1.03 -19.84 22.61
CA ASP A 199 1.27 -21.01 23.46
C ASP A 199 2.69 -21.56 23.26
N GLU A 200 3.17 -22.30 24.24
CA GLU A 200 4.52 -22.87 24.20
C GLU A 200 4.68 -23.87 23.06
N THR A 201 3.61 -24.57 22.68
CA THR A 201 3.62 -25.57 21.61
C THR A 201 3.89 -24.91 20.26
N LEU A 202 3.21 -23.78 19.95
CA LEU A 202 3.43 -23.00 18.75
C LEU A 202 4.86 -22.47 18.68
N MET A 203 5.33 -21.88 19.78
CA MET A 203 6.68 -21.32 19.84
C MET A 203 7.75 -22.39 19.68
N ALA A 204 7.59 -23.56 20.31
CA ALA A 204 8.49 -24.68 20.15
C ALA A 204 8.47 -25.28 18.74
N GLU A 205 7.30 -25.30 18.08
CA GLU A 205 7.19 -25.74 16.69
C GLU A 205 7.95 -24.82 15.74
N ILE A 206 7.71 -23.52 15.83
CA ILE A 206 8.37 -22.52 14.99
C ILE A 206 9.88 -22.49 15.24
N ALA A 207 10.32 -22.57 16.51
CA ALA A 207 11.73 -22.64 16.85
C ALA A 207 12.40 -23.86 16.21
N ARG A 208 11.79 -25.06 16.26
CA ARG A 208 12.30 -26.28 15.60
C ARG A 208 12.40 -26.12 14.08
N ILE A 209 11.42 -25.48 13.43
CA ILE A 209 11.49 -25.20 11.99
C ILE A 209 12.65 -24.24 11.72
N LYS A 210 12.80 -23.17 12.50
CA LYS A 210 13.89 -22.19 12.40
C LYS A 210 15.26 -22.86 12.53
N ASP A 211 15.45 -23.70 13.56
CA ASP A 211 16.71 -24.40 13.81
C ASP A 211 17.10 -25.34 12.65
N ALA A 212 16.10 -26.03 12.08
CA ALA A 212 16.30 -26.95 10.96
C ALA A 212 16.63 -26.25 9.65
N LEU A 213 15.99 -25.11 9.39
CA LEU A 213 16.15 -24.38 8.11
C LEU A 213 17.22 -23.31 8.16
N LYS A 214 17.53 -22.76 9.32
CA LYS A 214 18.38 -21.56 9.52
C LYS A 214 18.00 -20.45 8.54
N PRO A 215 16.76 -19.92 8.64
CA PRO A 215 16.26 -18.96 7.67
C PRO A 215 17.07 -17.67 7.68
N ASP A 216 17.19 -17.06 6.50
CA ASP A 216 17.84 -15.77 6.32
C ASP A 216 16.94 -14.66 6.83
N GLU A 217 15.61 -14.84 6.70
CA GLU A 217 14.60 -13.93 7.20
C GLU A 217 13.55 -14.69 8.03
N THR A 218 13.24 -14.15 9.18
CA THR A 218 12.11 -14.55 10.02
C THR A 218 11.13 -13.38 10.09
N LEU A 219 10.06 -13.43 9.28
CA LEU A 219 9.12 -12.35 9.15
C LEU A 219 7.89 -12.58 10.04
N PHE A 220 7.67 -11.66 10.95
CA PHE A 220 6.46 -11.65 11.77
C PHE A 220 5.35 -10.90 11.06
N VAL A 221 4.24 -11.60 10.77
CA VAL A 221 3.06 -11.00 10.13
C VAL A 221 2.08 -10.59 11.23
N ALA A 222 1.92 -9.29 11.39
CA ALA A 222 1.00 -8.67 12.34
C ALA A 222 -0.23 -8.11 11.61
N ASP A 223 -1.40 -8.28 12.19
CA ASP A 223 -2.61 -7.59 11.76
C ASP A 223 -2.60 -6.17 12.32
N ALA A 224 -2.55 -5.16 11.45
CA ALA A 224 -2.49 -3.75 11.85
C ALA A 224 -3.70 -3.31 12.70
N MET A 225 -4.86 -3.97 12.50
CA MET A 225 -6.08 -3.66 13.26
C MET A 225 -6.02 -4.06 14.74
N THR A 226 -5.07 -4.91 15.13
CA THR A 226 -4.94 -5.40 16.53
C THR A 226 -4.26 -4.40 17.45
N GLY A 227 -3.76 -3.27 16.94
CA GLY A 227 -3.21 -2.17 17.74
C GLY A 227 -2.06 -2.62 18.66
N GLN A 228 -2.12 -2.23 19.95
CA GLN A 228 -1.08 -2.54 20.94
C GLN A 228 -0.89 -4.04 21.21
N ASN A 229 -1.90 -4.89 20.98
CA ASN A 229 -1.75 -6.33 21.12
C ASN A 229 -0.72 -6.87 20.12
N ALA A 230 -0.67 -6.34 18.90
CA ALA A 230 0.35 -6.73 17.92
C ALA A 230 1.77 -6.50 18.46
N VAL A 231 1.98 -5.41 19.19
CA VAL A 231 3.29 -5.06 19.78
C VAL A 231 3.71 -6.08 20.82
N THR A 232 2.81 -6.41 21.75
CA THR A 232 3.07 -7.41 22.82
C THR A 232 3.40 -8.78 22.21
N ILE A 233 2.61 -9.21 21.23
CA ILE A 233 2.80 -10.48 20.54
C ILE A 233 4.14 -10.51 19.82
N ALA A 234 4.47 -9.44 19.09
CA ALA A 234 5.73 -9.32 18.37
C ALA A 234 6.94 -9.40 19.30
N GLN A 235 6.87 -8.79 20.50
CA GLN A 235 7.92 -8.88 21.49
C GLN A 235 8.14 -10.34 21.98
N GLU A 236 7.06 -11.09 22.22
CA GLU A 236 7.18 -12.49 22.63
C GLU A 236 7.76 -13.37 21.51
N PHE A 237 7.36 -13.14 20.25
CA PHE A 237 7.97 -13.83 19.12
C PHE A 237 9.45 -13.49 18.99
N ASP A 238 9.84 -12.21 19.16
CA ASP A 238 11.24 -11.81 19.09
C ASP A 238 12.07 -12.43 20.21
N GLN A 239 11.56 -12.47 21.41
CA GLN A 239 12.26 -13.06 22.58
C GLN A 239 12.43 -14.58 22.46
N LYS A 240 11.40 -15.31 22.00
CA LYS A 240 11.42 -16.78 21.97
C LYS A 240 11.98 -17.36 20.68
N VAL A 241 11.74 -16.72 19.56
CA VAL A 241 12.14 -17.21 18.24
C VAL A 241 13.17 -16.27 17.59
N GLY A 242 13.05 -14.97 17.78
CA GLY A 242 13.83 -13.94 17.10
C GLY A 242 13.26 -13.63 15.74
N ILE A 243 12.93 -12.37 15.49
CA ILE A 243 12.41 -11.85 14.22
C ILE A 243 13.45 -10.95 13.55
N THR A 244 13.52 -10.99 12.22
CA THR A 244 14.38 -10.10 11.42
C THR A 244 13.61 -8.91 10.86
N GLY A 245 12.30 -9.04 10.71
CA GLY A 245 11.43 -7.97 10.23
C GLY A 245 9.96 -8.24 10.46
N VAL A 246 9.15 -7.22 10.29
CA VAL A 246 7.71 -7.25 10.47
C VAL A 246 7.01 -6.98 9.13
N VAL A 247 5.90 -7.65 8.91
CA VAL A 247 4.95 -7.33 7.84
C VAL A 247 3.62 -6.95 8.48
N LEU A 248 3.14 -5.76 8.17
CA LEU A 248 1.82 -5.30 8.62
C LEU A 248 0.76 -5.65 7.57
N SER A 249 -0.07 -6.61 7.87
CA SER A 249 -1.23 -6.96 7.04
C SER A 249 -2.42 -6.07 7.36
N LYS A 250 -3.40 -5.99 6.45
CA LYS A 250 -4.65 -5.21 6.62
C LYS A 250 -4.42 -3.74 6.98
N PHE A 251 -3.33 -3.18 6.50
CA PHE A 251 -2.93 -1.82 6.82
C PHE A 251 -3.87 -0.77 6.18
N ASP A 252 -4.53 -1.12 5.10
CA ASP A 252 -5.62 -0.36 4.46
C ASP A 252 -6.82 -0.14 5.38
N SER A 253 -7.09 -1.09 6.27
CA SER A 253 -8.19 -1.03 7.23
C SER A 253 -7.79 -0.40 8.57
N ASP A 254 -6.50 -0.13 8.80
CA ASP A 254 -6.03 0.59 9.99
C ASP A 254 -6.27 2.09 9.85
N THR A 255 -7.36 2.55 10.47
CA THR A 255 -7.72 3.98 10.51
C THR A 255 -6.90 4.77 11.52
N ARG A 256 -6.26 4.11 12.48
CA ARG A 256 -5.53 4.73 13.60
C ARG A 256 -4.03 4.91 13.30
N GLY A 257 -3.38 3.93 12.65
CA GLY A 257 -1.97 3.98 12.29
C GLY A 257 -0.97 3.76 13.42
N GLY A 258 -1.44 3.60 14.64
CA GLY A 258 -0.59 3.49 15.82
C GLY A 258 0.22 2.20 15.90
N ALA A 259 -0.24 1.13 15.26
CA ALA A 259 0.46 -0.15 15.25
C ALA A 259 1.85 -0.05 14.62
N ALA A 260 1.98 0.65 13.48
CA ALA A 260 3.27 0.82 12.78
C ALA A 260 4.28 1.58 13.65
N LEU A 261 3.86 2.71 14.23
CA LEU A 261 4.69 3.54 15.09
C LEU A 261 5.15 2.78 16.35
N SER A 262 4.24 2.01 16.96
CA SER A 262 4.51 1.26 18.18
C SER A 262 5.39 0.03 17.93
N LEU A 263 5.10 -0.77 16.90
CA LEU A 263 5.86 -1.97 16.58
C LEU A 263 7.32 -1.66 16.34
N ARG A 264 7.61 -0.71 15.45
CA ARG A 264 8.99 -0.33 15.15
C ARG A 264 9.75 0.14 16.39
N SER A 265 9.13 1.04 17.17
CA SER A 265 9.79 1.65 18.33
C SER A 265 9.95 0.70 19.53
N VAL A 266 9.01 -0.23 19.73
CA VAL A 266 9.00 -1.13 20.91
C VAL A 266 9.72 -2.44 20.63
N VAL A 267 9.54 -3.03 19.45
CA VAL A 267 10.18 -4.30 19.07
C VAL A 267 11.60 -4.06 18.53
N GLY A 268 11.88 -2.87 17.99
CA GLY A 268 13.19 -2.53 17.44
C GLY A 268 13.51 -3.18 16.09
N LYS A 269 12.53 -3.90 15.49
CA LYS A 269 12.73 -4.57 14.19
C LYS A 269 12.13 -3.75 13.06
N PRO A 270 12.73 -3.78 11.86
CA PRO A 270 12.20 -3.03 10.72
C PRO A 270 10.87 -3.58 10.25
N ILE A 271 9.96 -2.68 9.87
CA ILE A 271 8.78 -3.05 9.08
C ILE A 271 9.25 -3.14 7.63
N LYS A 272 9.10 -4.31 7.00
CA LYS A 272 9.58 -4.53 5.63
C LYS A 272 8.49 -4.34 4.58
N PHE A 273 7.26 -4.75 4.90
CA PHE A 273 6.13 -4.66 4.00
C PHE A 273 4.85 -4.27 4.72
N ILE A 274 3.93 -3.67 3.96
CA ILE A 274 2.55 -3.41 4.35
C ILE A 274 1.59 -4.01 3.33
N GLY A 275 0.52 -4.66 3.83
CA GLY A 275 -0.60 -5.11 3.02
C GLY A 275 -1.64 -4.00 2.91
N VAL A 276 -1.84 -3.48 1.71
CA VAL A 276 -2.67 -2.29 1.46
C VAL A 276 -4.00 -2.60 0.76
N GLY A 277 -4.41 -3.86 0.78
CA GLY A 277 -5.67 -4.31 0.19
C GLY A 277 -5.73 -5.84 0.07
N GLU A 278 -6.80 -6.35 -0.52
CA GLU A 278 -7.06 -7.79 -0.64
C GLU A 278 -6.40 -8.44 -1.86
N LYS A 279 -6.15 -7.67 -2.92
CA LYS A 279 -5.58 -8.21 -4.16
C LYS A 279 -4.17 -8.73 -3.93
N ILE A 280 -3.76 -9.67 -4.77
CA ILE A 280 -2.47 -10.33 -4.64
C ILE A 280 -1.28 -9.37 -4.85
N GLU A 281 -1.46 -8.30 -5.61
CA GLU A 281 -0.48 -7.23 -5.81
C GLU A 281 -0.43 -6.20 -4.69
N ASP A 282 -1.40 -6.20 -3.75
CA ASP A 282 -1.50 -5.23 -2.67
C ASP A 282 -0.53 -5.56 -1.51
N LEU A 283 0.76 -5.65 -1.83
CA LEU A 283 1.86 -5.74 -0.88
C LEU A 283 2.93 -4.72 -1.27
N GLU A 284 3.06 -3.67 -0.48
CA GLU A 284 4.03 -2.59 -0.72
C GLU A 284 5.21 -2.68 0.25
N PRO A 285 6.44 -2.30 -0.17
CA PRO A 285 7.53 -2.07 0.76
C PRO A 285 7.16 -0.94 1.72
N PHE A 286 7.67 -1.02 2.93
CA PHE A 286 7.48 0.03 3.91
C PHE A 286 8.53 1.13 3.70
N TYR A 287 8.10 2.33 3.35
CA TYR A 287 8.96 3.50 3.21
C TYR A 287 8.65 4.51 4.32
N PRO A 288 9.54 4.71 5.33
CA PRO A 288 9.30 5.61 6.46
C PRO A 288 8.89 7.01 6.06
N GLU A 289 9.58 7.58 5.08
CA GLU A 289 9.31 8.94 4.60
C GLU A 289 7.90 9.09 4.02
N ARG A 290 7.45 8.08 3.24
CA ARG A 290 6.11 8.08 2.64
C ARG A 290 5.03 7.92 3.71
N ILE A 291 5.26 7.02 4.67
CA ILE A 291 4.32 6.81 5.79
C ILE A 291 4.26 8.05 6.68
N ALA A 292 5.41 8.67 7.01
CA ALA A 292 5.45 9.92 7.75
C ALA A 292 4.68 11.03 7.02
N SER A 293 4.88 11.19 5.71
CA SER A 293 4.15 12.16 4.88
C SER A 293 2.64 11.92 4.91
N ARG A 294 2.19 10.66 4.81
CA ARG A 294 0.77 10.29 4.89
C ARG A 294 0.17 10.60 6.26
N ILE A 295 0.87 10.25 7.35
CA ILE A 295 0.43 10.52 8.73
C ILE A 295 0.31 12.04 8.96
N LEU A 296 1.24 12.83 8.45
CA LEU A 296 1.23 14.30 8.60
C LEU A 296 0.27 15.02 7.64
N GLY A 297 -0.45 14.28 6.78
CA GLY A 297 -1.37 14.84 5.80
C GLY A 297 -0.69 15.60 4.65
N MET A 298 0.60 15.33 4.43
CA MET A 298 1.39 15.94 3.35
C MET A 298 1.23 15.22 2.01
N GLY A 299 0.47 14.11 1.98
CA GLY A 299 0.28 13.27 0.81
C GLY A 299 1.47 12.36 0.50
N ASP A 300 1.37 11.61 -0.60
CA ASP A 300 2.44 10.70 -1.05
C ASP A 300 2.55 10.75 -2.59
N VAL A 301 3.10 11.83 -3.08
CA VAL A 301 3.25 12.07 -4.53
C VAL A 301 4.15 11.04 -5.18
N VAL A 302 5.16 10.54 -4.48
CA VAL A 302 6.11 9.55 -5.04
C VAL A 302 5.40 8.24 -5.33
N SER A 303 4.64 7.70 -4.36
CA SER A 303 3.84 6.49 -4.60
C SER A 303 2.79 6.67 -5.70
N LEU A 304 2.20 7.86 -5.81
CA LEU A 304 1.26 8.16 -6.88
C LEU A 304 1.93 8.10 -8.26
N VAL A 305 3.12 8.69 -8.39
CA VAL A 305 3.90 8.69 -9.65
C VAL A 305 4.36 7.26 -9.98
N GLU A 306 4.85 6.49 -9.02
CA GLU A 306 5.25 5.09 -9.24
C GLU A 306 4.07 4.22 -9.71
N LYS A 307 2.92 4.29 -9.02
CA LYS A 307 1.71 3.58 -9.45
C LYS A 307 1.23 4.00 -10.84
N ALA A 308 1.37 5.28 -11.17
CA ALA A 308 1.06 5.76 -12.51
C ALA A 308 2.03 5.19 -13.56
N GLN A 309 3.33 5.14 -13.26
CA GLN A 309 4.36 4.56 -14.15
C GLN A 309 4.20 3.04 -14.33
N GLU A 310 3.87 2.30 -13.29
CA GLU A 310 3.56 0.86 -13.39
C GLU A 310 2.33 0.58 -14.29
N THR A 311 1.39 1.52 -14.32
CA THR A 311 0.11 1.33 -15.01
C THR A 311 0.13 1.88 -16.44
N ILE A 312 1.02 2.83 -16.73
CA ILE A 312 1.11 3.54 -18.02
C ILE A 312 2.52 3.37 -18.59
N SER A 313 2.66 2.59 -19.68
CA SER A 313 3.93 2.56 -20.39
C SER A 313 4.19 3.91 -21.07
N GLU A 314 5.48 4.31 -21.23
CA GLU A 314 5.84 5.52 -21.95
C GLU A 314 5.25 5.54 -23.38
N ALA A 315 5.22 4.38 -24.04
CA ALA A 315 4.62 4.23 -25.37
C ALA A 315 3.11 4.52 -25.37
N ASP A 316 2.39 4.15 -24.31
CA ASP A 316 0.96 4.42 -24.19
C ASP A 316 0.69 5.88 -23.84
N ALA A 317 1.54 6.51 -23.02
CA ALA A 317 1.47 7.93 -22.72
C ALA A 317 1.67 8.78 -23.98
N LEU A 318 2.67 8.46 -24.79
CA LEU A 318 2.93 9.12 -26.09
C LEU A 318 1.76 8.93 -27.07
N LYS A 319 1.23 7.71 -27.22
CA LYS A 319 0.05 7.45 -28.06
C LYS A 319 -1.16 8.26 -27.62
N MET A 320 -1.36 8.39 -26.31
CA MET A 320 -2.48 9.14 -25.76
C MET A 320 -2.31 10.64 -25.99
N GLN A 321 -1.10 11.17 -25.82
CA GLN A 321 -0.76 12.54 -26.15
C GLN A 321 -0.99 12.85 -27.64
N GLU A 322 -0.57 11.95 -28.56
CA GLU A 322 -0.85 12.09 -29.97
C GLU A 322 -2.34 12.06 -30.30
N LYS A 323 -3.10 11.15 -29.71
CA LYS A 323 -4.56 11.07 -29.90
C LYS A 323 -5.27 12.33 -29.39
N MET A 324 -4.82 12.87 -28.27
CA MET A 324 -5.34 14.15 -27.75
C MET A 324 -5.02 15.31 -28.67
N ALA A 325 -3.78 15.41 -29.17
CA ALA A 325 -3.33 16.45 -30.09
C ALA A 325 -4.09 16.38 -31.44
N LYS A 326 -4.31 15.18 -31.97
CA LYS A 326 -5.05 14.91 -33.21
C LYS A 326 -6.57 14.92 -33.04
N ASN A 327 -7.09 15.09 -31.80
CA ASN A 327 -8.53 15.05 -31.45
C ASN A 327 -9.22 13.73 -31.85
N THR A 328 -8.48 12.62 -31.79
CA THR A 328 -8.94 11.27 -32.14
C THR A 328 -9.28 10.41 -30.91
N PHE A 329 -9.34 11.03 -29.72
CA PHE A 329 -9.76 10.36 -28.49
C PHE A 329 -11.21 9.86 -28.60
N ASP A 330 -11.43 8.57 -28.39
CA ASP A 330 -12.71 7.89 -28.57
C ASP A 330 -13.20 7.19 -27.29
N LEU A 331 -14.37 6.52 -27.35
CA LEU A 331 -14.94 5.82 -26.19
C LEU A 331 -14.17 4.54 -25.84
N GLN A 332 -13.41 3.95 -26.77
CA GLN A 332 -12.51 2.85 -26.45
C GLN A 332 -11.35 3.35 -25.57
N ASP A 333 -10.76 4.48 -25.92
CA ASP A 333 -9.71 5.11 -25.12
C ASP A 333 -10.23 5.48 -23.71
N TYR A 334 -11.49 5.95 -23.63
CA TYR A 334 -12.11 6.25 -22.36
C TYR A 334 -12.32 4.99 -21.50
N LEU A 335 -12.75 3.89 -22.09
CA LEU A 335 -12.87 2.60 -21.41
C LEU A 335 -11.51 2.11 -20.90
N ASP A 336 -10.48 2.21 -21.74
CA ASP A 336 -9.12 1.82 -21.36
C ASP A 336 -8.62 2.65 -20.18
N GLN A 337 -8.97 3.93 -20.15
CA GLN A 337 -8.64 4.82 -19.04
C GLN A 337 -9.37 4.47 -17.74
N LEU A 338 -10.68 4.16 -17.81
CA LEU A 338 -11.44 3.67 -16.66
C LEU A 338 -10.88 2.36 -16.10
N ASN A 339 -10.44 1.45 -16.99
CA ASN A 339 -9.83 0.18 -16.58
C ASN A 339 -8.44 0.37 -15.96
N ARG A 340 -7.67 1.38 -16.39
CA ARG A 340 -6.38 1.74 -15.78
C ARG A 340 -6.59 2.33 -14.39
N MET A 341 -7.57 3.21 -14.21
CA MET A 341 -7.91 3.75 -12.89
C MET A 341 -8.23 2.65 -11.87
N ASP A 342 -8.98 1.61 -12.27
CA ASP A 342 -9.25 0.46 -11.39
C ASP A 342 -7.99 -0.31 -10.98
N LYS A 343 -6.96 -0.32 -11.84
CA LYS A 343 -5.66 -0.96 -11.55
C LYS A 343 -4.79 -0.11 -10.60
N MET A 344 -4.97 1.20 -10.57
CA MET A 344 -4.23 2.11 -9.68
C MET A 344 -4.68 2.03 -8.20
N GLY A 345 -5.75 1.31 -7.92
CA GLY A 345 -6.34 1.19 -6.58
C GLY A 345 -7.66 1.92 -6.43
N SER A 346 -8.18 2.00 -5.20
CA SER A 346 -9.42 2.76 -4.95
C SER A 346 -9.18 4.27 -5.12
N MET A 347 -10.21 4.99 -5.56
CA MET A 347 -10.13 6.45 -5.69
C MET A 347 -9.76 7.14 -4.36
N GLY A 348 -10.23 6.61 -3.23
CA GLY A 348 -9.83 7.08 -1.90
C GLY A 348 -8.33 6.97 -1.67
N GLN A 349 -7.71 5.84 -2.04
CA GLN A 349 -6.26 5.66 -1.94
C GLN A 349 -5.49 6.66 -2.82
N ILE A 350 -6.00 6.97 -4.01
CA ILE A 350 -5.38 7.97 -4.91
C ILE A 350 -5.51 9.38 -4.32
N LEU A 351 -6.68 9.73 -3.79
CA LEU A 351 -6.91 11.03 -3.15
C LEU A 351 -6.04 11.23 -1.90
N ASP A 352 -5.81 10.17 -1.12
CA ASP A 352 -4.93 10.20 0.05
C ASP A 352 -3.46 10.49 -0.30
N MET A 353 -3.05 10.19 -1.56
CA MET A 353 -1.69 10.45 -2.04
C MET A 353 -1.50 11.89 -2.55
N ILE A 354 -2.59 12.61 -2.84
CA ILE A 354 -2.52 13.98 -3.38
C ILE A 354 -2.50 14.99 -2.23
N PRO A 355 -1.45 15.82 -2.10
CA PRO A 355 -1.38 16.84 -1.06
C PRO A 355 -2.55 17.82 -1.15
N GLY A 356 -3.28 18.01 -0.04
CA GLY A 356 -4.38 18.97 0.05
C GLY A 356 -5.69 18.58 -0.65
N ALA A 357 -5.78 17.41 -1.27
CA ALA A 357 -7.04 16.94 -1.88
C ALA A 357 -8.04 16.46 -0.83
N LYS A 358 -7.56 16.00 0.32
CA LYS A 358 -8.38 15.57 1.44
C LYS A 358 -9.26 16.73 1.95
N GLY A 359 -10.57 16.54 1.96
CA GLY A 359 -11.55 17.55 2.38
C GLY A 359 -12.00 18.55 1.31
N GLN A 360 -11.39 18.56 0.10
CA GLN A 360 -11.88 19.33 -1.04
C GLN A 360 -12.69 18.47 -2.02
N ILE A 361 -12.45 17.17 -2.04
CA ILE A 361 -13.13 16.19 -2.88
C ILE A 361 -13.53 15.04 -1.94
N SER A 362 -14.82 14.77 -1.79
CA SER A 362 -15.29 13.63 -0.99
C SER A 362 -15.31 12.35 -1.84
N GLU A 363 -15.15 11.18 -1.20
CA GLU A 363 -15.35 9.88 -1.89
C GLU A 363 -16.78 9.77 -2.45
N ASP A 364 -17.75 10.43 -1.84
CA ASP A 364 -19.14 10.48 -2.29
C ASP A 364 -19.31 11.26 -3.60
N ASP A 365 -18.36 12.14 -3.97
CA ASP A 365 -18.34 12.81 -5.28
C ASP A 365 -18.00 11.85 -6.44
N PHE A 366 -17.47 10.66 -6.13
CA PHE A 366 -17.17 9.60 -7.09
C PHE A 366 -18.07 8.38 -6.87
N ASP A 367 -19.23 8.40 -7.53
CA ASP A 367 -20.14 7.25 -7.51
C ASP A 367 -19.50 6.04 -8.22
N LYS A 368 -18.98 5.08 -7.44
CA LYS A 368 -18.46 3.80 -7.95
C LYS A 368 -19.47 3.09 -8.84
N GLN A 369 -20.75 3.20 -8.51
CA GLN A 369 -21.85 2.66 -9.28
C GLN A 369 -21.97 3.34 -10.65
N GLU A 370 -21.71 4.66 -10.72
CA GLU A 370 -21.70 5.39 -12.01
C GLU A 370 -20.57 4.89 -12.92
N ILE A 371 -19.37 4.67 -12.39
CA ILE A 371 -18.24 4.13 -13.17
C ILE A 371 -18.55 2.73 -13.69
N ILE A 372 -19.12 1.85 -12.85
CA ILE A 372 -19.52 0.49 -13.25
C ILE A 372 -20.58 0.55 -14.37
N ARG A 373 -21.57 1.45 -14.25
CA ARG A 373 -22.59 1.66 -15.28
C ARG A 373 -21.99 2.19 -16.59
N GLU A 374 -21.09 3.16 -16.53
CA GLU A 374 -20.40 3.69 -17.71
C GLU A 374 -19.61 2.61 -18.44
N LYS A 375 -18.86 1.77 -17.71
CA LYS A 375 -18.17 0.61 -18.29
C LYS A 375 -19.13 -0.37 -18.94
N ALA A 376 -20.22 -0.73 -18.27
CA ALA A 376 -21.24 -1.63 -18.83
C ALA A 376 -21.84 -1.08 -20.12
N ILE A 377 -22.14 0.23 -20.16
CA ILE A 377 -22.68 0.90 -21.36
C ILE A 377 -21.66 0.82 -22.51
N ILE A 378 -20.39 1.15 -22.28
CA ILE A 378 -19.35 1.11 -23.31
C ILE A 378 -19.08 -0.32 -23.77
N CYS A 379 -19.03 -1.30 -22.85
CA CYS A 379 -18.87 -2.71 -23.18
C CYS A 379 -20.02 -3.26 -24.04
N SER A 380 -21.24 -2.72 -23.90
CA SER A 380 -22.41 -3.08 -24.71
C SER A 380 -22.39 -2.48 -26.13
N MET A 381 -21.45 -1.55 -26.42
CA MET A 381 -21.27 -0.97 -27.75
C MET A 381 -20.41 -1.88 -28.62
N THR A 382 -20.67 -1.86 -29.94
CA THR A 382 -19.76 -2.46 -30.93
C THR A 382 -18.47 -1.64 -31.03
N TYR A 383 -17.40 -2.24 -31.56
CA TYR A 383 -16.13 -1.52 -31.74
C TYR A 383 -16.31 -0.25 -32.61
N ALA A 384 -17.10 -0.33 -33.71
CA ALA A 384 -17.41 0.82 -34.56
C ALA A 384 -18.14 1.94 -33.80
N GLU A 385 -18.98 1.61 -32.83
CA GLU A 385 -19.70 2.58 -32.01
C GLU A 385 -18.80 3.21 -30.94
N ARG A 386 -17.81 2.45 -30.41
CA ARG A 386 -16.81 2.98 -29.48
C ARG A 386 -15.86 3.95 -30.16
N THR A 387 -15.42 3.62 -31.37
CA THR A 387 -14.50 4.48 -32.14
C THR A 387 -15.20 5.68 -32.76
N ASN A 388 -16.49 5.57 -33.09
CA ASN A 388 -17.26 6.68 -33.66
C ASN A 388 -18.66 6.78 -33.03
N TYR A 389 -18.76 7.42 -31.88
CA TYR A 389 -20.02 7.59 -31.16
C TYR A 389 -21.11 8.34 -31.93
N ARG A 390 -20.75 9.07 -33.01
CA ARG A 390 -21.72 9.84 -33.84
C ARG A 390 -22.67 8.95 -34.62
N ILE A 391 -22.30 7.68 -34.85
CA ILE A 391 -23.17 6.73 -35.55
C ILE A 391 -24.32 6.20 -34.67
N MET A 392 -24.33 6.53 -33.38
CA MET A 392 -25.31 6.05 -32.42
C MET A 392 -26.63 6.79 -32.51
N GLY A 393 -27.49 6.37 -33.44
CA GLY A 393 -28.87 6.84 -33.52
C GLY A 393 -29.76 6.27 -32.40
N PRO A 394 -31.04 6.67 -32.34
CA PRO A 394 -31.97 6.27 -31.27
C PRO A 394 -32.10 4.76 -31.07
N THR A 395 -32.16 3.99 -32.15
CA THR A 395 -32.33 2.51 -32.12
C THR A 395 -31.09 1.85 -31.50
N ARG A 396 -29.87 2.31 -31.87
CA ARG A 396 -28.62 1.80 -31.31
C ARG A 396 -28.49 2.12 -29.81
N ARG A 397 -28.86 3.34 -29.40
CA ARG A 397 -28.87 3.72 -27.97
C ARG A 397 -29.82 2.88 -27.14
N LYS A 398 -31.02 2.53 -27.68
CA LYS A 398 -31.95 1.61 -27.02
C LYS A 398 -31.36 0.21 -26.84
N ARG A 399 -30.73 -0.33 -27.91
CA ARG A 399 -30.06 -1.63 -27.85
C ARG A 399 -28.92 -1.63 -26.80
N ILE A 400 -28.09 -0.58 -26.77
CA ILE A 400 -26.99 -0.45 -25.83
C ILE A 400 -27.52 -0.35 -24.39
N ALA A 401 -28.57 0.42 -24.14
CA ALA A 401 -29.23 0.51 -22.85
C ALA A 401 -29.74 -0.84 -22.36
N PHE A 402 -30.42 -1.59 -23.24
CA PHE A 402 -30.91 -2.93 -22.92
C PHE A 402 -29.77 -3.90 -22.62
N GLY A 403 -28.72 -3.94 -23.46
CA GLY A 403 -27.56 -4.84 -23.30
C GLY A 403 -26.69 -4.53 -22.09
N SER A 404 -26.68 -3.30 -21.60
CA SER A 404 -25.92 -2.89 -20.42
C SER A 404 -26.75 -2.95 -19.12
N GLY A 405 -28.04 -3.27 -19.19
CA GLY A 405 -28.94 -3.24 -18.02
C GLY A 405 -29.14 -1.81 -17.46
N THR A 406 -28.98 -0.78 -18.32
CA THR A 406 -29.14 0.62 -17.94
C THR A 406 -30.30 1.29 -18.68
N SER A 407 -30.60 2.55 -18.35
CA SER A 407 -31.64 3.32 -19.03
C SER A 407 -31.09 4.04 -20.27
N LEU A 408 -32.01 4.41 -21.19
CA LEU A 408 -31.66 5.27 -22.34
C LEU A 408 -31.14 6.64 -21.87
N SER A 409 -31.61 7.12 -20.72
CA SER A 409 -31.13 8.35 -20.10
C SER A 409 -29.65 8.25 -19.69
N ASP A 410 -29.23 7.09 -19.15
CA ASP A 410 -27.84 6.86 -18.75
C ASP A 410 -26.91 6.83 -19.95
N VAL A 411 -27.31 6.17 -21.05
CA VAL A 411 -26.55 6.19 -22.29
C VAL A 411 -26.40 7.61 -22.85
N ASN A 412 -27.46 8.41 -22.84
CA ASN A 412 -27.41 9.80 -23.30
C ASN A 412 -26.54 10.67 -22.39
N ARG A 413 -26.58 10.44 -21.06
CA ARG A 413 -25.75 11.14 -20.08
C ARG A 413 -24.27 10.85 -20.32
N LEU A 414 -23.90 9.59 -20.52
CA LEU A 414 -22.54 9.19 -20.84
C LEU A 414 -22.01 9.87 -22.11
N ILE A 415 -22.81 9.87 -23.20
CA ILE A 415 -22.41 10.51 -24.46
C ILE A 415 -22.17 12.01 -24.25
N LYS A 416 -23.06 12.72 -23.55
CA LYS A 416 -22.90 14.15 -23.24
C LYS A 416 -21.69 14.42 -22.37
N LYS A 417 -21.42 13.57 -21.36
CA LYS A 417 -20.24 13.65 -20.50
C LYS A 417 -18.96 13.50 -21.33
N PHE A 418 -18.93 12.51 -22.21
CA PHE A 418 -17.82 12.25 -23.13
C PHE A 418 -17.56 13.42 -24.09
N GLU A 419 -18.61 13.99 -24.68
CA GLU A 419 -18.49 15.17 -25.56
C GLU A 419 -17.92 16.39 -24.81
N LYS A 420 -18.43 16.67 -23.61
CA LYS A 420 -17.92 17.73 -22.74
C LYS A 420 -16.44 17.55 -22.41
N MET A 421 -16.07 16.34 -22.06
CA MET A 421 -14.68 15.97 -21.77
C MET A 421 -13.77 16.19 -22.98
N ARG A 422 -14.15 15.74 -24.17
CA ARG A 422 -13.40 15.98 -25.42
C ARG A 422 -13.21 17.47 -25.73
N LEU A 423 -14.23 18.28 -25.50
CA LEU A 423 -14.16 19.73 -25.71
C LEU A 423 -13.16 20.38 -24.73
N THR A 424 -13.17 19.94 -23.47
CA THR A 424 -12.22 20.42 -22.46
C THR A 424 -10.79 20.02 -22.80
N MET A 425 -10.55 18.76 -23.18
CA MET A 425 -9.24 18.27 -23.60
C MET A 425 -8.70 19.05 -24.81
N ARG A 426 -9.58 19.35 -25.79
CA ARG A 426 -9.21 20.17 -26.96
C ARG A 426 -8.81 21.59 -26.58
N LYS A 427 -9.46 22.20 -25.59
CA LYS A 427 -9.10 23.54 -25.08
C LYS A 427 -7.74 23.51 -24.38
N LEU A 428 -7.47 22.48 -23.58
CA LEU A 428 -6.21 22.29 -22.87
C LEU A 428 -5.04 22.03 -23.85
N ALA A 429 -5.26 21.19 -24.87
CA ALA A 429 -4.24 20.89 -25.89
C ALA A 429 -3.82 22.12 -26.72
N LYS A 430 -4.71 23.12 -26.83
CA LYS A 430 -4.39 24.39 -27.56
C LYS A 430 -3.68 25.42 -26.69
N ASN A 431 -3.61 25.23 -25.36
CA ASN A 431 -3.02 26.26 -24.49
C ASN A 431 -1.54 25.96 -24.24
N LYS A 432 -0.66 26.66 -25.02
CA LYS A 432 0.80 26.52 -24.92
C LYS A 432 1.39 26.75 -23.53
N LYS A 433 0.77 27.59 -22.71
CA LYS A 433 1.20 27.80 -21.30
C LYS A 433 1.00 26.56 -20.43
N TYR A 434 -0.06 25.80 -20.67
CA TYR A 434 -0.35 24.56 -19.92
C TYR A 434 0.58 23.42 -20.36
N GLN A 435 0.91 23.34 -21.66
CA GLN A 435 1.88 22.38 -22.18
C GLN A 435 3.28 22.62 -21.60
N ALA A 436 3.73 23.89 -21.52
CA ALA A 436 5.02 24.23 -20.93
C ALA A 436 5.08 23.96 -19.40
N ALA A 437 3.97 24.14 -18.68
CA ALA A 437 3.89 23.81 -17.25
C ALA A 437 3.94 22.30 -17.00
N MET A 438 3.25 21.49 -17.84
CA MET A 438 3.29 20.04 -17.77
C MET A 438 4.67 19.46 -18.11
N LEU A 439 5.33 19.97 -19.14
CA LEU A 439 6.70 19.56 -19.51
C LEU A 439 7.71 19.91 -18.39
N LYS A 440 7.54 21.06 -17.75
CA LYS A 440 8.38 21.46 -16.60
C LYS A 440 8.16 20.59 -15.36
N GLN A 441 6.95 20.06 -15.14
CA GLN A 441 6.64 19.13 -14.06
C GLN A 441 7.12 17.69 -14.35
N MET A 442 7.27 17.33 -15.62
CA MET A 442 7.76 16.01 -16.05
C MET A 442 9.29 15.94 -16.22
N GLY A 443 10.04 16.99 -15.87
CA GLY A 443 11.50 16.98 -15.88
C GLY A 443 12.14 17.03 -17.28
N MET A 444 11.40 17.48 -18.30
CA MET A 444 11.91 17.77 -19.66
C MET A 444 12.03 19.26 -19.91
#